data_bcc0582e3489203ff067acdf3bd8ac42
#
_entry.id   bcc0582e3489203ff067acdf3bd8ac42
#
_cell.length_a   1.000
_cell.length_b   1.000
_cell.length_c   1.000
_cell.angle_alpha   90.00
_cell.angle_beta   90.00
_cell.angle_gamma   90.00
#
_symmetry.space_group_name_H-M   'P 1'
#
loop_
_entity.id
_entity.type
_entity.pdbx_description
1 polymer ?
#
loop_
_entity_poly.entity_id
_entity_poly.type
_entity_poly.pdbx_seq_one_letter_code
_entity_poly.pdbx_strand_id
1 'polypeptide(L)'
;MEHEFHKDMYVVVTDYVKPNTGEDLSDALQQLIYDNPQRVLFFPDGEYLLSKPLETPANPEHAVSLQLSNFAVIKAMECWDSEEALIRLGAAEPFNTIHVNGSNYYLSGGIIDGNNVANGVSIDSGRETRIENVSIKHTKIGLHVKYGANSGSSDADILNVHIVGRGTEDSIGVLVEGKYNNVSNMRIASV
;
A
#
# COMPACT_ATOMS: atom_id res chain seq x y z
N MET A 1 -23.47 25.41 -3.27
CA MET A 1 -23.58 24.14 -4.02
C MET A 1 -22.21 23.52 -4.41
N GLU A 2 -21.09 24.17 -4.05
CA GLU A 2 -19.73 23.65 -4.35
C GLU A 2 -19.08 22.84 -3.22
N HIS A 3 -19.66 22.79 -2.03
CA HIS A 3 -19.06 22.09 -0.87
C HIS A 3 -19.50 20.63 -0.69
N GLU A 4 -20.52 20.15 -1.41
CA GLU A 4 -21.00 18.77 -1.28
C GLU A 4 -20.23 17.76 -2.16
N PHE A 5 -19.67 18.18 -3.28
CA PHE A 5 -18.94 17.28 -4.20
C PHE A 5 -17.62 16.74 -3.66
N HIS A 6 -16.96 17.45 -2.75
CA HIS A 6 -15.68 16.98 -2.18
C HIS A 6 -15.84 15.96 -1.05
N LYS A 7 -16.98 15.95 -0.37
CA LYS A 7 -17.22 15.04 0.75
C LYS A 7 -17.39 13.59 0.33
N ASP A 8 -17.83 13.36 -0.91
CA ASP A 8 -18.10 12.02 -1.43
C ASP A 8 -16.87 11.31 -2.02
N MET A 9 -15.76 12.01 -2.24
CA MET A 9 -14.54 11.42 -2.83
C MET A 9 -13.55 10.92 -1.79
N TYR A 10 -13.53 11.52 -0.61
CA TYR A 10 -12.61 11.20 0.47
C TYR A 10 -13.32 10.55 1.64
N VAL A 11 -12.71 9.49 2.15
CA VAL A 11 -13.07 8.86 3.41
C VAL A 11 -11.97 9.18 4.40
N VAL A 12 -12.27 9.94 5.43
CA VAL A 12 -11.32 10.28 6.48
C VAL A 12 -11.28 9.12 7.47
N VAL A 13 -10.16 8.43 7.54
CA VAL A 13 -10.01 7.19 8.31
C VAL A 13 -10.31 7.38 9.79
N THR A 14 -9.99 8.55 10.35
CA THR A 14 -10.24 8.86 11.77
C THR A 14 -11.71 9.04 12.14
N ASP A 15 -12.61 9.10 11.17
CA ASP A 15 -14.05 9.06 11.44
C ASP A 15 -14.54 7.65 11.83
N TYR A 16 -13.72 6.62 11.57
CA TYR A 16 -14.03 5.20 11.79
C TYR A 16 -13.12 4.53 12.79
N VAL A 17 -11.83 4.86 12.79
CA VAL A 17 -10.82 4.29 13.70
C VAL A 17 -10.04 5.39 14.40
N LYS A 18 -9.48 5.08 15.56
CA LYS A 18 -8.65 6.03 16.32
C LYS A 18 -7.18 5.63 16.22
N PRO A 19 -6.29 6.48 15.69
CA PRO A 19 -4.86 6.25 15.76
C PRO A 19 -4.32 6.45 17.19
N ASN A 20 -3.09 6.04 17.44
CA ASN A 20 -2.36 6.24 18.71
C ASN A 20 -2.99 5.53 19.93
N THR A 21 -3.81 4.50 19.72
CA THR A 21 -4.43 3.74 20.82
C THR A 21 -3.61 2.55 21.28
N GLY A 22 -2.66 2.11 20.47
CA GLY A 22 -1.94 0.84 20.68
C GLY A 22 -2.73 -0.40 20.24
N GLU A 23 -3.95 -0.23 19.73
CA GLU A 23 -4.80 -1.32 19.27
C GLU A 23 -4.49 -1.70 17.82
N ASP A 24 -4.76 -2.97 17.49
CA ASP A 24 -4.69 -3.47 16.13
C ASP A 24 -5.86 -2.94 15.30
N LEU A 25 -5.56 -2.25 14.22
CA LEU A 25 -6.54 -1.66 13.32
C LEU A 25 -6.70 -2.42 12.00
N SER A 26 -6.03 -3.58 11.84
CA SER A 26 -5.99 -4.32 10.58
C SER A 26 -7.37 -4.62 10.02
N ASP A 27 -8.22 -5.27 10.81
CA ASP A 27 -9.53 -5.71 10.34
C ASP A 27 -10.47 -4.54 10.06
N ALA A 28 -10.42 -3.49 10.88
CA ALA A 28 -11.25 -2.30 10.71
C ALA A 28 -10.84 -1.51 9.45
N LEU A 29 -9.55 -1.35 9.20
CA LEU A 29 -9.05 -0.66 8.01
C LEU A 29 -9.28 -1.49 6.74
N GLN A 30 -9.13 -2.82 6.82
CA GLN A 30 -9.43 -3.69 5.69
C GLN A 30 -10.92 -3.65 5.32
N GLN A 31 -11.80 -3.64 6.32
CA GLN A 31 -13.24 -3.49 6.08
C GLN A 31 -13.56 -2.13 5.46
N LEU A 32 -12.89 -1.07 5.92
CA LEU A 32 -13.07 0.26 5.36
C LEU A 32 -12.67 0.34 3.88
N ILE A 33 -11.64 -0.38 3.46
CA ILE A 33 -11.26 -0.52 2.05
C ILE A 33 -12.38 -1.18 1.24
N TYR A 34 -12.95 -2.29 1.74
CA TYR A 34 -14.02 -3.01 1.04
C TYR A 34 -15.32 -2.22 0.94
N ASP A 35 -15.64 -1.44 1.95
CA ASP A 35 -16.89 -0.67 2.01
C ASP A 35 -16.85 0.62 1.16
N ASN A 36 -15.66 1.03 0.70
CA ASN A 36 -15.48 2.30 0.01
C ASN A 36 -14.79 2.16 -1.36
N PRO A 37 -15.37 1.39 -2.30
CA PRO A 37 -14.80 1.25 -3.63
C PRO A 37 -14.73 2.60 -4.36
N GLN A 38 -13.68 2.79 -5.15
CA GLN A 38 -13.42 3.99 -5.95
C GLN A 38 -13.30 5.27 -5.12
N ARG A 39 -12.82 5.17 -3.87
CA ARG A 39 -12.61 6.30 -2.95
C ARG A 39 -11.13 6.48 -2.62
N VAL A 40 -10.83 7.65 -2.11
CA VAL A 40 -9.55 7.94 -1.46
C VAL A 40 -9.73 7.79 0.05
N LEU A 41 -9.01 6.87 0.66
CA LEU A 41 -8.92 6.76 2.11
C LEU A 41 -7.79 7.67 2.57
N PHE A 42 -8.16 8.74 3.26
CA PHE A 42 -7.21 9.69 3.81
C PHE A 42 -6.90 9.36 5.27
N PHE A 43 -5.61 9.18 5.55
CA PHE A 43 -5.06 8.91 6.88
C PHE A 43 -4.49 10.20 7.47
N PRO A 44 -5.20 10.87 8.40
CA PRO A 44 -4.63 11.98 9.17
C PRO A 44 -3.42 11.56 10.01
N ASP A 45 -2.71 12.55 10.57
CA ASP A 45 -1.56 12.31 11.44
C ASP A 45 -1.90 11.35 12.58
N GLY A 46 -0.98 10.42 12.85
CA GLY A 46 -1.12 9.44 13.92
C GLY A 46 -0.50 8.09 13.54
N GLU A 47 -0.40 7.22 14.53
CA GLU A 47 0.12 5.86 14.36
C GLU A 47 -1.04 4.85 14.26
N TYR A 48 -1.06 4.11 13.15
CA TYR A 48 -2.05 3.07 12.84
C TYR A 48 -1.33 1.72 12.88
N LEU A 49 -1.60 0.93 13.92
CA LEU A 49 -0.94 -0.36 14.12
C LEU A 49 -1.67 -1.47 13.39
N LEU A 50 -0.90 -2.33 12.73
CA LEU A 50 -1.39 -3.47 11.98
C LEU A 50 -0.69 -4.76 12.40
N SER A 51 -1.46 -5.82 12.66
CA SER A 51 -0.96 -7.18 12.84
C SER A 51 -1.03 -8.04 11.57
N LYS A 52 -1.75 -7.54 10.54
CA LYS A 52 -1.97 -8.23 9.26
C LYS A 52 -1.76 -7.25 8.09
N PRO A 53 -1.42 -7.76 6.89
CA PRO A 53 -1.37 -6.95 5.69
C PRO A 53 -2.66 -6.16 5.43
N LEU A 54 -2.52 -4.94 4.95
CA LEU A 54 -3.60 -4.14 4.40
C LEU A 54 -3.58 -4.28 2.88
N GLU A 55 -4.65 -4.78 2.30
CA GLU A 55 -4.71 -5.19 0.90
C GLU A 55 -5.71 -4.36 0.11
N THR A 56 -5.28 -3.80 -1.02
CA THR A 56 -6.21 -3.15 -1.94
C THR A 56 -6.66 -4.12 -3.03
N PRO A 57 -7.92 -4.04 -3.49
CA PRO A 57 -8.43 -4.89 -4.56
C PRO A 57 -7.74 -4.64 -5.91
N ALA A 58 -7.48 -5.69 -6.67
CA ALA A 58 -6.96 -5.59 -8.03
C ALA A 58 -8.00 -5.14 -9.06
N ASN A 59 -9.27 -5.33 -8.76
CA ASN A 59 -10.36 -4.93 -9.65
C ASN A 59 -10.55 -3.41 -9.63
N PRO A 60 -10.50 -2.70 -10.78
CA PRO A 60 -10.67 -1.25 -10.84
C PRO A 60 -12.04 -0.77 -10.35
N GLU A 61 -13.08 -1.59 -10.42
CA GLU A 61 -14.39 -1.26 -9.87
C GLU A 61 -14.40 -1.18 -8.33
N HIS A 62 -13.42 -1.81 -7.69
CA HIS A 62 -13.23 -1.85 -6.26
C HIS A 62 -11.93 -1.19 -5.80
N ALA A 63 -11.16 -0.62 -6.72
CA ALA A 63 -9.89 0.03 -6.40
C ALA A 63 -10.09 1.18 -5.41
N VAL A 64 -9.14 1.34 -4.51
CA VAL A 64 -9.06 2.47 -3.58
C VAL A 64 -7.68 3.10 -3.64
N SER A 65 -7.62 4.39 -3.35
CA SER A 65 -6.35 5.10 -3.15
C SER A 65 -6.11 5.31 -1.67
N LEU A 66 -4.87 5.09 -1.22
CA LEU A 66 -4.45 5.36 0.15
C LEU A 66 -3.61 6.63 0.15
N GLN A 67 -4.09 7.66 0.82
CA GLN A 67 -3.39 8.93 0.96
C GLN A 67 -3.10 9.20 2.44
N LEU A 68 -1.83 9.35 2.76
CA LEU A 68 -1.37 9.59 4.12
C LEU A 68 -0.92 11.05 4.25
N SER A 69 -1.27 11.68 5.37
CA SER A 69 -0.62 12.95 5.74
C SER A 69 0.86 12.70 6.06
N ASN A 70 1.67 13.76 6.08
CA ASN A 70 3.13 13.64 6.23
C ASN A 70 3.56 12.94 7.54
N PHE A 71 2.75 13.02 8.58
CA PHE A 71 3.03 12.43 9.90
C PHE A 71 2.10 11.25 10.24
N ALA A 72 1.33 10.76 9.28
CA ALA A 72 0.63 9.49 9.43
C ALA A 72 1.63 8.34 9.30
N VAL A 73 1.56 7.40 10.22
CA VAL A 73 2.42 6.21 10.26
C VAL A 73 1.55 4.96 10.26
N ILE A 74 1.65 4.16 9.22
CA ILE A 74 1.13 2.79 9.24
C ILE A 74 2.28 1.88 9.67
N LYS A 75 2.11 1.14 10.77
CA LYS A 75 3.18 0.41 11.41
C LYS A 75 2.82 -1.01 11.76
N ALA A 76 3.73 -1.94 11.49
CA ALA A 76 3.59 -3.32 11.89
C ALA A 76 3.68 -3.48 13.42
N MET A 77 2.80 -4.27 14.00
CA MET A 77 2.89 -4.68 15.41
C MET A 77 4.03 -5.71 15.60
N GLU A 78 4.54 -5.82 16.82
CA GLU A 78 5.60 -6.78 17.17
C GLU A 78 5.17 -8.25 16.94
N CYS A 79 3.86 -8.52 17.00
CA CYS A 79 3.27 -9.84 16.76
C CYS A 79 3.07 -10.16 15.26
N TRP A 80 3.64 -9.35 14.35
CA TRP A 80 3.54 -9.59 12.92
C TRP A 80 4.08 -10.99 12.56
N ASP A 81 3.24 -11.80 11.93
CA ASP A 81 3.52 -13.18 11.55
C ASP A 81 3.18 -13.41 10.07
N SER A 82 3.72 -12.56 9.19
CA SER A 82 3.50 -12.67 7.76
C SER A 82 4.78 -12.36 6.99
N GLU A 83 5.06 -13.13 5.96
CA GLU A 83 6.12 -12.83 4.98
C GLU A 83 5.70 -11.77 3.96
N GLU A 84 4.43 -11.39 3.96
CA GLU A 84 3.88 -10.41 3.05
C GLU A 84 4.21 -8.98 3.47
N ALA A 85 4.01 -8.03 2.55
CA ALA A 85 4.22 -6.62 2.84
C ALA A 85 3.08 -6.05 3.70
N LEU A 86 3.41 -5.03 4.49
CA LEU A 86 2.44 -4.31 5.34
C LEU A 86 1.31 -3.68 4.52
N ILE A 87 1.65 -3.12 3.36
CA ILE A 87 0.68 -2.63 2.36
C ILE A 87 0.85 -3.43 1.08
N ARG A 88 -0.23 -4.06 0.62
CA ARG A 88 -0.23 -4.87 -0.59
C ARG A 88 -1.20 -4.29 -1.62
N LEU A 89 -0.66 -3.71 -2.67
CA LEU A 89 -1.44 -3.09 -3.72
C LEU A 89 -1.87 -4.14 -4.75
N GLY A 90 -3.17 -4.29 -4.98
CA GLY A 90 -3.74 -5.25 -5.90
C GLY A 90 -3.69 -6.71 -5.42
N ALA A 91 -3.71 -6.94 -4.11
CA ALA A 91 -3.63 -8.28 -3.52
C ALA A 91 -4.98 -8.85 -3.11
N ALA A 92 -5.95 -7.98 -2.76
CA ALA A 92 -7.23 -8.43 -2.24
C ALA A 92 -8.08 -9.17 -3.28
N GLU A 93 -8.66 -10.27 -2.84
CA GLU A 93 -9.61 -11.06 -3.63
C GLU A 93 -10.88 -10.26 -4.00
N PRO A 94 -11.61 -10.65 -5.05
CA PRO A 94 -11.45 -11.90 -5.81
C PRO A 94 -10.64 -11.77 -7.10
N PHE A 95 -10.11 -10.59 -7.44
CA PHE A 95 -9.55 -10.31 -8.77
C PHE A 95 -8.09 -9.88 -8.71
N ASN A 96 -7.23 -10.83 -8.53
CA ASN A 96 -5.79 -10.67 -8.61
C ASN A 96 -5.32 -10.99 -10.03
N THR A 97 -5.41 -10.02 -10.96
CA THR A 97 -5.01 -10.21 -12.35
C THR A 97 -4.52 -8.93 -13.02
N ILE A 98 -3.44 -9.02 -13.75
CA ILE A 98 -2.86 -7.94 -14.56
C ILE A 98 -3.71 -7.60 -15.81
N HIS A 99 -4.69 -8.41 -16.14
CA HIS A 99 -5.51 -8.21 -17.34
C HIS A 99 -6.67 -7.25 -17.13
N VAL A 100 -6.87 -6.77 -15.93
CA VAL A 100 -7.92 -5.80 -15.62
C VAL A 100 -7.45 -4.41 -16.04
N ASN A 101 -8.14 -3.80 -16.99
CA ASN A 101 -7.81 -2.46 -17.48
C ASN A 101 -8.14 -1.38 -16.43
N GLY A 102 -7.24 -0.38 -16.30
CA GLY A 102 -7.51 0.82 -15.51
C GLY A 102 -7.47 0.61 -14.01
N SER A 103 -6.77 -0.41 -13.52
CA SER A 103 -6.52 -0.57 -12.08
C SER A 103 -5.44 0.41 -11.62
N ASN A 104 -5.86 1.59 -11.26
CA ASN A 104 -5.00 2.65 -10.76
C ASN A 104 -4.92 2.53 -9.23
N TYR A 105 -3.86 1.87 -8.74
CA TYR A 105 -3.58 1.83 -7.31
C TYR A 105 -2.66 2.99 -6.95
N TYR A 106 -3.08 3.80 -6.02
CA TYR A 106 -2.36 4.95 -5.58
C TYR A 106 -2.06 4.85 -4.09
N LEU A 107 -0.78 4.99 -3.78
CA LEU A 107 -0.30 5.16 -2.40
C LEU A 107 0.54 6.42 -2.34
N SER A 108 0.18 7.36 -1.51
CA SER A 108 0.93 8.61 -1.38
C SER A 108 1.08 9.09 0.03
N GLY A 109 2.22 9.74 0.28
CA GLY A 109 2.52 10.42 1.54
C GLY A 109 2.82 9.49 2.70
N GLY A 110 3.14 10.08 3.83
CA GLY A 110 3.29 9.43 5.12
C GLY A 110 4.46 8.46 5.26
N ILE A 111 4.34 7.61 6.25
CA ILE A 111 5.37 6.68 6.69
C ILE A 111 4.78 5.27 6.76
N ILE A 112 5.45 4.31 6.13
CA ILE A 112 5.20 2.88 6.28
C ILE A 112 6.35 2.31 7.09
N ASP A 113 6.08 1.84 8.30
CA ASP A 113 7.09 1.36 9.25
C ASP A 113 6.93 -0.15 9.46
N GLY A 114 7.87 -0.92 8.92
CA GLY A 114 7.90 -2.37 9.10
C GLY A 114 8.28 -2.83 10.49
N ASN A 115 8.66 -1.93 11.40
CA ASN A 115 9.02 -2.22 12.79
C ASN A 115 10.07 -3.33 12.94
N ASN A 116 10.93 -3.51 11.95
CA ASN A 116 11.92 -4.59 11.80
C ASN A 116 11.34 -6.01 11.66
N VAL A 117 10.03 -6.17 11.60
CA VAL A 117 9.34 -7.46 11.52
C VAL A 117 8.61 -7.67 10.18
N ALA A 118 8.17 -6.61 9.51
CA ALA A 118 7.43 -6.70 8.26
C ALA A 118 8.22 -6.19 7.05
N ASN A 119 7.80 -6.62 5.85
CA ASN A 119 8.13 -5.96 4.60
C ASN A 119 7.25 -4.69 4.43
N GLY A 120 7.70 -3.73 3.62
CA GLY A 120 7.03 -2.44 3.51
C GLY A 120 5.81 -2.45 2.60
N VAL A 121 6.03 -2.21 1.31
CA VAL A 121 4.95 -2.12 0.31
C VAL A 121 5.19 -3.14 -0.79
N SER A 122 4.14 -3.79 -1.27
CA SER A 122 4.21 -4.59 -2.48
C SER A 122 3.18 -4.16 -3.54
N ILE A 123 3.55 -4.32 -4.80
CA ILE A 123 2.62 -4.32 -5.93
C ILE A 123 2.44 -5.78 -6.33
N ASP A 124 1.33 -6.36 -5.93
CA ASP A 124 1.03 -7.77 -6.18
C ASP A 124 0.41 -7.95 -7.56
N SER A 125 -0.55 -7.09 -7.91
CA SER A 125 -1.12 -7.03 -9.25
C SER A 125 -1.63 -5.62 -9.53
N GLY A 126 -1.45 -5.15 -10.75
CA GLY A 126 -1.98 -3.85 -11.15
C GLY A 126 -1.44 -3.36 -12.48
N ARG A 127 -2.18 -2.42 -13.05
CA ARG A 127 -1.73 -1.57 -14.15
C ARG A 127 -1.79 -0.12 -13.72
N GLU A 128 -0.85 0.67 -14.23
CA GLU A 128 -0.81 2.11 -13.95
C GLU A 128 -0.77 2.41 -12.43
N THR A 129 -0.10 1.52 -11.67
CA THR A 129 0.07 1.68 -10.23
C THR A 129 0.97 2.87 -9.92
N ARG A 130 0.58 3.70 -8.96
CA ARG A 130 1.38 4.86 -8.58
C ARG A 130 1.70 4.86 -7.08
N ILE A 131 2.98 4.99 -6.78
CA ILE A 131 3.48 5.17 -5.41
C ILE A 131 4.32 6.43 -5.39
N GLU A 132 3.98 7.41 -4.55
CA GLU A 132 4.73 8.65 -4.50
C GLU A 132 4.83 9.29 -3.12
N ASN A 133 5.97 9.96 -2.87
CA ASN A 133 6.21 10.74 -1.66
C ASN A 133 6.07 9.93 -0.35
N VAL A 134 6.43 8.66 -0.37
CA VAL A 134 6.30 7.74 0.77
C VAL A 134 7.65 7.49 1.43
N SER A 135 7.69 7.47 2.75
CA SER A 135 8.84 7.03 3.52
C SER A 135 8.61 5.61 4.04
N ILE A 136 9.41 4.65 3.61
CA ILE A 136 9.34 3.23 4.03
C ILE A 136 10.52 2.96 4.96
N LYS A 137 10.27 2.45 6.16
CA LYS A 137 11.29 2.32 7.20
C LYS A 137 11.28 0.96 7.88
N HIS A 138 12.45 0.56 8.39
CA HIS A 138 12.65 -0.61 9.24
C HIS A 138 12.09 -1.91 8.63
N THR A 139 12.35 -2.11 7.33
CA THR A 139 11.82 -3.24 6.56
C THR A 139 12.93 -4.16 6.09
N LYS A 140 12.63 -5.45 5.91
CA LYS A 140 13.51 -6.38 5.20
C LYS A 140 13.51 -6.08 3.70
N ILE A 141 12.33 -6.03 3.09
CA ILE A 141 12.13 -5.55 1.72
C ILE A 141 11.30 -4.28 1.79
N GLY A 142 11.85 -3.17 1.31
CA GLY A 142 11.14 -1.89 1.34
C GLY A 142 9.98 -1.87 0.35
N LEU A 143 10.30 -2.01 -0.93
CA LEU A 143 9.32 -2.08 -2.00
C LEU A 143 9.52 -3.36 -2.80
N HIS A 144 8.45 -4.12 -3.00
CA HIS A 144 8.46 -5.37 -3.73
C HIS A 144 7.46 -5.34 -4.89
N VAL A 145 7.95 -5.31 -6.12
CA VAL A 145 7.12 -5.52 -7.31
C VAL A 145 7.08 -7.01 -7.58
N LYS A 146 5.95 -7.62 -7.28
CA LYS A 146 5.79 -9.07 -7.31
C LYS A 146 5.46 -9.60 -8.70
N TYR A 147 5.85 -10.85 -8.86
CA TYR A 147 5.46 -11.71 -9.95
C TYR A 147 4.86 -13.01 -9.42
N GLY A 148 3.83 -13.48 -10.06
CA GLY A 148 3.21 -14.77 -9.75
C GLY A 148 2.35 -15.28 -10.90
N ALA A 149 1.76 -16.46 -10.76
CA ALA A 149 0.93 -17.07 -11.80
C ALA A 149 -0.29 -16.19 -12.15
N ASN A 150 -0.82 -15.51 -11.15
CA ASN A 150 -1.98 -14.61 -11.25
C ASN A 150 -1.67 -13.18 -10.82
N SER A 151 -0.41 -12.84 -10.68
CA SER A 151 0.04 -11.52 -10.25
C SER A 151 1.10 -10.96 -11.19
N GLY A 152 1.18 -9.66 -11.26
CA GLY A 152 2.17 -8.95 -12.05
C GLY A 152 1.85 -7.46 -12.10
N SER A 153 2.81 -6.67 -12.55
CA SER A 153 2.67 -5.22 -12.62
C SER A 153 3.09 -4.69 -13.98
N SER A 154 2.35 -3.73 -14.49
CA SER A 154 2.73 -2.97 -15.67
C SER A 154 2.42 -1.49 -15.50
N ASP A 155 3.19 -0.66 -16.21
CA ASP A 155 2.99 0.78 -16.26
C ASP A 155 3.00 1.46 -14.87
N ALA A 156 3.89 0.98 -13.97
CA ALA A 156 3.98 1.50 -12.62
C ALA A 156 4.90 2.72 -12.53
N ASP A 157 4.44 3.76 -11.83
CA ASP A 157 5.22 4.94 -11.46
C ASP A 157 5.56 4.91 -9.96
N ILE A 158 6.84 4.85 -9.63
CA ILE A 158 7.37 4.87 -8.26
C ILE A 158 8.27 6.10 -8.15
N LEU A 159 7.79 7.13 -7.43
CA LEU A 159 8.39 8.45 -7.46
C LEU A 159 8.63 9.01 -6.05
N ASN A 160 9.82 9.57 -5.80
CA ASN A 160 10.17 10.22 -4.54
C ASN A 160 9.90 9.32 -3.31
N VAL A 161 10.37 8.08 -3.35
CA VAL A 161 10.21 7.12 -2.27
C VAL A 161 11.52 7.00 -1.49
N HIS A 162 11.47 7.18 -0.19
CA HIS A 162 12.63 7.01 0.69
C HIS A 162 12.53 5.68 1.40
N ILE A 163 13.58 4.84 1.27
CA ILE A 163 13.60 3.51 1.87
C ILE A 163 14.77 3.39 2.83
N VAL A 164 14.47 3.02 4.06
CA VAL A 164 15.45 2.67 5.10
C VAL A 164 15.18 1.25 5.56
N GLY A 165 16.10 0.34 5.26
CA GLY A 165 16.00 -1.05 5.68
C GLY A 165 16.15 -1.23 7.21
N ARG A 166 16.01 -2.45 7.67
CA ARG A 166 16.14 -2.81 9.09
C ARG A 166 17.60 -2.95 9.58
N GLY A 167 18.58 -2.66 8.72
CA GLY A 167 19.98 -2.65 9.08
C GLY A 167 20.65 -4.03 9.13
N THR A 168 20.04 -5.04 8.53
CA THR A 168 20.58 -6.38 8.38
C THR A 168 21.11 -6.62 6.96
N GLU A 169 22.05 -7.58 6.79
CA GLU A 169 22.65 -7.88 5.49
C GLU A 169 21.64 -8.36 4.44
N ASP A 170 20.47 -8.85 4.86
CA ASP A 170 19.39 -9.31 4.02
C ASP A 170 18.37 -8.20 3.69
N SER A 171 18.66 -6.95 4.03
CA SER A 171 17.78 -5.82 3.69
C SER A 171 17.88 -5.46 2.22
N ILE A 172 16.72 -5.35 1.57
CA ILE A 172 16.56 -4.99 0.17
C ILE A 172 15.73 -3.72 0.06
N GLY A 173 16.26 -2.69 -0.59
CA GLY A 173 15.50 -1.45 -0.82
C GLY A 173 14.33 -1.69 -1.77
N VAL A 174 14.64 -2.10 -3.00
CA VAL A 174 13.63 -2.40 -4.03
C VAL A 174 13.92 -3.77 -4.64
N LEU A 175 12.92 -4.65 -4.60
CA LEU A 175 12.94 -5.94 -5.26
C LEU A 175 11.94 -5.93 -6.43
N VAL A 176 12.44 -6.20 -7.64
CA VAL A 176 11.59 -6.35 -8.82
C VAL A 176 11.71 -7.78 -9.32
N GLU A 177 10.62 -8.52 -9.25
CA GLU A 177 10.53 -9.87 -9.77
C GLU A 177 9.79 -9.85 -11.10
N GLY A 178 10.54 -9.98 -12.20
CA GLY A 178 9.99 -10.04 -13.54
C GLY A 178 10.22 -11.41 -14.17
N LYS A 179 9.17 -12.18 -14.36
CA LYS A 179 9.21 -13.47 -15.00
C LYS A 179 8.09 -13.57 -16.04
N TYR A 180 8.35 -14.18 -17.20
CA TYR A 180 7.38 -14.27 -18.29
C TYR A 180 6.81 -12.93 -18.77
N ASN A 181 7.58 -11.83 -18.63
CA ASN A 181 7.16 -10.46 -18.99
C ASN A 181 5.93 -9.94 -18.24
N ASN A 182 5.70 -10.39 -17.00
CA ASN A 182 4.59 -9.93 -16.19
C ASN A 182 4.90 -8.62 -15.45
N VAL A 183 6.11 -8.10 -15.58
CA VAL A 183 6.49 -6.77 -15.12
C VAL A 183 7.03 -5.98 -16.31
N SER A 184 6.42 -4.87 -16.62
CA SER A 184 6.79 -4.05 -17.78
C SER A 184 6.48 -2.57 -17.55
N ASN A 185 7.16 -1.71 -18.33
CA ASN A 185 6.93 -0.27 -18.37
C ASN A 185 6.96 0.39 -16.99
N MET A 186 7.95 0.04 -16.18
CA MET A 186 8.10 0.63 -14.85
C MET A 186 8.96 1.88 -14.90
N ARG A 187 8.54 2.90 -14.19
CA ARG A 187 9.34 4.08 -13.91
C ARG A 187 9.64 4.15 -12.42
N ILE A 188 10.92 4.07 -12.09
CA ILE A 188 11.42 4.25 -10.72
C ILE A 188 12.33 5.46 -10.73
N ALA A 189 11.94 6.52 -10.06
CA ALA A 189 12.68 7.77 -10.03
C ALA A 189 12.72 8.38 -8.62
N SER A 190 13.89 8.91 -8.23
CA SER A 190 14.10 9.52 -6.92
C SER A 190 13.80 8.54 -5.76
N VAL A 191 14.40 7.37 -5.81
CA VAL A 191 14.29 6.35 -4.76
C VAL A 191 15.63 6.21 -4.04
#